data_bb3143860f4a7738abb8becb89b4d729
#
_entry.id   bb3143860f4a7738abb8becb89b4d729
#
_cell.length_a   1.000
_cell.length_b   1.000
_cell.length_c   1.000
_cell.angle_alpha   90.00
_cell.angle_beta   90.00
_cell.angle_gamma   90.00
#
_symmetry.space_group_name_H-M   'P 1'
#
loop_
_entity.id
_entity.type
_entity.pdbx_description
1 polymer ?
#
loop_
_entity_poly.entity_id
_entity_poly.type
_entity_poly.pdbx_seq_one_letter_code
_entity_poly.pdbx_strand_id
1 'polypeptide(L)'
;TAVIPYFGYARQDRKSASRTPITAKLVANLLVTAGADRILTMDLHAGQIQGFFDIPVDDLTSRVVFAADIKRSIGIVDDPEVHQTGTVFVSPDAGGVVRARKFADMFRGDIAIVDKRRPGAGKSEVMNLIGDVKDKHAILVDDIVDSGGTLCNAAKAIMDAGALSVRAYITHGVLSGEACQRVEKSALEELVVTDTIPNQTSKNFKKTRQVSVAPLFGEAIRRVTNEESVSSLFV
;
A
#
# COMPACT_ATOMS: atom_id res chain seq x y z
N THR A 1 -16.10 -18.81 4.78
CA THR A 1 -15.07 -17.75 4.73
C THR A 1 -15.32 -16.83 3.56
N ALA A 2 -15.44 -15.52 3.80
CA ALA A 2 -15.51 -14.52 2.75
C ALA A 2 -14.10 -14.04 2.40
N VAL A 3 -13.67 -14.28 1.16
CA VAL A 3 -12.36 -13.85 0.64
C VAL A 3 -12.54 -12.53 -0.09
N ILE A 4 -12.04 -11.46 0.50
CA ILE A 4 -12.25 -10.07 0.04
C ILE A 4 -10.88 -9.40 -0.08
N PRO A 5 -10.13 -9.59 -1.18
CA PRO A 5 -8.78 -9.05 -1.33
C PRO A 5 -8.71 -7.53 -1.12
N TYR A 6 -9.71 -6.79 -1.59
CA TYR A 6 -9.86 -5.36 -1.35
C TYR A 6 -11.15 -5.07 -0.58
N PHE A 7 -11.02 -4.64 0.69
CA PHE A 7 -12.16 -4.20 1.49
C PHE A 7 -12.50 -2.74 1.14
N GLY A 8 -13.38 -2.54 0.17
CA GLY A 8 -13.61 -1.27 -0.52
C GLY A 8 -14.08 -0.10 0.35
N TYR A 9 -14.57 -0.35 1.57
CA TYR A 9 -15.03 0.67 2.52
C TYR A 9 -14.02 0.94 3.64
N ALA A 10 -12.84 0.35 3.62
CA ALA A 10 -11.82 0.46 4.65
C ALA A 10 -11.41 1.91 4.98
N ARG A 11 -11.45 2.82 4.00
CA ARG A 11 -11.12 4.25 4.21
C ARG A 11 -12.13 5.02 5.06
N GLN A 12 -13.31 4.44 5.32
CA GLN A 12 -14.34 5.03 6.17
C GLN A 12 -14.41 4.32 7.53
N ASP A 13 -13.26 4.23 8.18
CA ASP A 13 -13.02 3.57 9.48
C ASP A 13 -13.34 4.45 10.69
N ARG A 14 -13.61 5.73 10.46
CA ARG A 14 -13.93 6.73 11.48
C ARG A 14 -14.90 7.78 10.93
N LYS A 15 -15.53 8.53 11.85
CA LYS A 15 -16.35 9.67 11.47
C LYS A 15 -15.46 10.82 10.98
N SER A 16 -15.62 11.22 9.73
CA SER A 16 -14.91 12.36 9.13
C SER A 16 -15.64 13.69 9.31
N ALA A 17 -16.94 13.65 9.62
CA ALA A 17 -17.78 14.82 9.91
C ALA A 17 -18.91 14.43 10.86
N SER A 18 -19.64 15.45 11.40
CA SER A 18 -20.85 15.18 12.19
C SER A 18 -21.90 14.44 11.34
N ARG A 19 -22.63 13.50 11.98
CA ARG A 19 -23.71 12.71 11.38
C ARG A 19 -23.27 11.79 10.22
N THR A 20 -21.98 11.52 10.05
CA THR A 20 -21.49 10.52 9.10
C THR A 20 -21.41 9.14 9.77
N PRO A 21 -21.71 8.05 9.04
CA PRO A 21 -21.52 6.69 9.55
C PRO A 21 -20.05 6.30 9.53
N ILE A 22 -19.72 5.24 10.27
CA ILE A 22 -18.48 4.47 10.07
C ILE A 22 -18.84 3.33 9.09
N THR A 23 -18.70 3.60 7.79
CA THR A 23 -19.20 2.69 6.76
C THR A 23 -18.47 1.35 6.76
N ALA A 24 -17.19 1.32 7.15
CA ALA A 24 -16.45 0.07 7.31
C ALA A 24 -17.12 -0.86 8.34
N LYS A 25 -17.63 -0.33 9.49
CA LYS A 25 -18.37 -1.12 10.48
C LYS A 25 -19.73 -1.58 9.93
N LEU A 26 -20.43 -0.71 9.19
CA LEU A 26 -21.71 -1.09 8.58
C LEU A 26 -21.53 -2.28 7.63
N VAL A 27 -20.53 -2.22 6.74
CA VAL A 27 -20.26 -3.31 5.78
C VAL A 27 -19.81 -4.58 6.50
N ALA A 28 -18.99 -4.46 7.56
CA ALA A 28 -18.62 -5.61 8.40
C ALA A 28 -19.87 -6.31 8.95
N ASN A 29 -20.81 -5.54 9.53
CA ASN A 29 -22.07 -6.10 10.05
C ASN A 29 -22.91 -6.77 8.96
N LEU A 30 -22.99 -6.18 7.76
CA LEU A 30 -23.73 -6.76 6.62
C LEU A 30 -23.13 -8.10 6.19
N LEU A 31 -21.80 -8.22 6.14
CA LEU A 31 -21.13 -9.47 5.80
C LEU A 31 -21.41 -10.58 6.82
N VAL A 32 -21.33 -10.25 8.12
CA VAL A 32 -21.66 -11.20 9.20
C VAL A 32 -23.13 -11.61 9.14
N THR A 33 -24.04 -10.66 8.96
CA THR A 33 -25.48 -10.93 8.82
C THR A 33 -25.79 -11.77 7.59
N ALA A 34 -25.02 -11.63 6.52
CA ALA A 34 -25.14 -12.45 5.32
C ALA A 34 -24.59 -13.88 5.47
N GLY A 35 -24.02 -14.21 6.64
CA GLY A 35 -23.56 -15.57 6.98
C GLY A 35 -22.06 -15.79 6.80
N ALA A 36 -21.25 -14.74 6.79
CA ALA A 36 -19.79 -14.91 6.87
C ALA A 36 -19.38 -15.31 8.30
N ASP A 37 -18.59 -16.39 8.43
CA ASP A 37 -18.02 -16.88 9.70
C ASP A 37 -16.54 -16.47 9.86
N ARG A 38 -15.89 -16.05 8.79
CA ARG A 38 -14.50 -15.60 8.73
C ARG A 38 -14.28 -14.67 7.54
N ILE A 39 -13.40 -13.71 7.72
CA ILE A 39 -12.96 -12.79 6.65
C ILE A 39 -11.48 -13.07 6.35
N LEU A 40 -11.13 -13.16 5.06
CA LEU A 40 -9.77 -13.16 4.57
C LEU A 40 -9.60 -11.94 3.64
N THR A 41 -8.74 -11.01 4.01
CA THR A 41 -8.52 -9.76 3.28
C THR A 41 -7.02 -9.43 3.18
N MET A 42 -6.66 -8.28 2.59
CA MET A 42 -5.26 -7.87 2.46
C MET A 42 -5.11 -6.37 2.72
N ASP A 43 -4.06 -6.01 3.50
CA ASP A 43 -3.61 -4.64 3.77
C ASP A 43 -4.77 -3.67 4.04
N LEU A 44 -5.56 -3.94 5.06
CA LEU A 44 -6.61 -3.03 5.53
C LEU A 44 -6.03 -1.63 5.74
N HIS A 45 -6.79 -0.60 5.34
CA HIS A 45 -6.39 0.81 5.48
C HIS A 45 -5.96 1.16 6.91
N ALA A 46 -6.58 0.54 7.90
CA ALA A 46 -6.23 0.69 9.31
C ALA A 46 -6.44 -0.64 10.04
N GLY A 47 -5.46 -1.07 10.82
CA GLY A 47 -5.48 -2.36 11.50
C GLY A 47 -6.65 -2.55 12.47
N GLN A 48 -7.17 -1.46 13.06
CA GLN A 48 -8.35 -1.49 13.94
C GLN A 48 -9.64 -1.94 13.25
N ILE A 49 -9.72 -1.93 11.91
CA ILE A 49 -10.88 -2.43 11.17
C ILE A 49 -11.15 -3.91 11.45
N GLN A 50 -10.12 -4.69 11.77
CA GLN A 50 -10.28 -6.08 12.21
C GLN A 50 -11.21 -6.18 13.43
N GLY A 51 -11.15 -5.22 14.34
CA GLY A 51 -12.04 -5.12 15.50
C GLY A 51 -13.48 -4.68 15.19
N PHE A 52 -13.81 -4.38 13.93
CA PHE A 52 -15.20 -4.12 13.52
C PHE A 52 -16.00 -5.40 13.27
N PHE A 53 -15.30 -6.52 13.15
CA PHE A 53 -15.92 -7.82 12.96
C PHE A 53 -15.98 -8.56 14.28
N ASP A 54 -17.10 -9.23 14.55
CA ASP A 54 -17.28 -10.14 15.69
C ASP A 54 -16.93 -11.59 15.32
N ILE A 55 -16.26 -11.78 14.18
CA ILE A 55 -15.77 -13.05 13.63
C ILE A 55 -14.27 -12.91 13.30
N PRO A 56 -13.53 -14.03 13.16
CA PRO A 56 -12.12 -13.99 12.81
C PRO A 56 -11.85 -13.25 11.50
N VAL A 57 -10.78 -12.43 11.50
CA VAL A 57 -10.28 -11.70 10.34
C VAL A 57 -8.81 -12.00 10.15
N ASP A 58 -8.46 -12.54 8.99
CA ASP A 58 -7.09 -12.69 8.54
C ASP A 58 -6.76 -11.55 7.56
N ASP A 59 -5.98 -10.59 8.02
CA ASP A 59 -5.49 -9.47 7.19
C ASP A 59 -4.10 -9.82 6.67
N LEU A 60 -4.04 -10.31 5.42
CA LEU A 60 -2.78 -10.65 4.75
C LEU A 60 -1.99 -9.38 4.44
N THR A 61 -0.69 -9.52 4.19
CA THR A 61 0.13 -8.39 3.73
C THR A 61 0.75 -8.65 2.37
N SER A 62 0.63 -7.67 1.47
CA SER A 62 1.28 -7.68 0.15
C SER A 62 2.80 -7.57 0.25
N ARG A 63 3.34 -7.20 1.41
CA ARG A 63 4.77 -6.94 1.65
C ARG A 63 5.65 -8.08 1.15
N VAL A 64 5.27 -9.35 1.38
CA VAL A 64 6.07 -10.50 0.94
C VAL A 64 6.15 -10.62 -0.57
N VAL A 65 5.06 -10.29 -1.27
CA VAL A 65 5.00 -10.29 -2.74
C VAL A 65 5.80 -9.12 -3.31
N PHE A 66 5.62 -7.93 -2.75
CA PHE A 66 6.38 -6.76 -3.15
C PHE A 66 7.87 -6.88 -2.84
N ALA A 67 8.24 -7.47 -1.71
CA ALA A 67 9.64 -7.69 -1.38
C ALA A 67 10.34 -8.59 -2.40
N ALA A 68 9.69 -9.67 -2.82
CA ALA A 68 10.22 -10.55 -3.85
C ALA A 68 10.37 -9.83 -5.21
N ASP A 69 9.41 -8.95 -5.55
CA ASP A 69 9.46 -8.17 -6.77
C ASP A 69 10.55 -7.07 -6.72
N ILE A 70 10.67 -6.36 -5.59
CA ILE A 70 11.70 -5.34 -5.35
C ILE A 70 13.10 -5.96 -5.48
N LYS A 71 13.36 -7.08 -4.79
CA LYS A 71 14.65 -7.80 -4.87
C LYS A 71 15.03 -8.09 -6.32
N ARG A 72 14.08 -8.58 -7.11
CA ARG A 72 14.31 -8.95 -8.53
C ARG A 72 14.51 -7.72 -9.41
N SER A 73 13.73 -6.65 -9.22
CA SER A 73 13.70 -5.49 -10.14
C SER A 73 14.79 -4.46 -9.88
N ILE A 74 15.30 -4.36 -8.64
CA ILE A 74 16.34 -3.38 -8.25
C ILE A 74 17.70 -4.07 -8.06
N GLY A 75 17.75 -5.41 -8.12
CA GLY A 75 18.99 -6.16 -7.93
C GLY A 75 19.52 -6.08 -6.49
N ILE A 76 18.63 -5.95 -5.51
CA ILE A 76 19.01 -5.95 -4.09
C ILE A 76 19.62 -7.31 -3.74
N VAL A 77 20.84 -7.30 -3.23
CA VAL A 77 21.52 -8.51 -2.77
C VAL A 77 20.86 -8.98 -1.47
N ASP A 78 20.45 -10.26 -1.44
CA ASP A 78 19.84 -10.87 -0.26
C ASP A 78 20.92 -11.33 0.73
N ASP A 79 21.75 -10.38 1.18
CA ASP A 79 22.75 -10.60 2.17
C ASP A 79 22.33 -9.93 3.50
N PRO A 80 22.12 -10.71 4.57
CA PRO A 80 21.68 -10.16 5.85
C PRO A 80 22.71 -9.22 6.52
N GLU A 81 23.95 -9.15 6.04
CA GLU A 81 24.96 -8.24 6.56
C GLU A 81 25.08 -6.95 5.75
N VAL A 82 24.50 -6.89 4.55
CA VAL A 82 24.58 -5.71 3.66
C VAL A 82 23.48 -4.71 3.97
N HIS A 83 23.85 -3.53 4.42
CA HIS A 83 22.93 -2.39 4.53
C HIS A 83 22.70 -1.80 3.13
N GLN A 84 21.41 -1.67 2.73
CA GLN A 84 21.06 -1.13 1.41
C GLN A 84 21.12 0.40 1.39
N THR A 85 22.32 0.96 1.48
CA THR A 85 22.55 2.41 1.60
C THR A 85 22.05 3.23 0.42
N GLY A 86 21.88 2.59 -0.76
CA GLY A 86 21.38 3.25 -1.98
C GLY A 86 19.85 3.25 -2.13
N THR A 87 19.10 2.70 -1.14
CA THR A 87 17.63 2.60 -1.22
C THR A 87 16.97 3.21 0.00
N VAL A 88 15.91 3.99 -0.21
CA VAL A 88 15.10 4.59 0.85
C VAL A 88 13.62 4.26 0.66
N PHE A 89 12.96 3.76 1.71
CA PHE A 89 11.54 3.48 1.71
C PHE A 89 10.78 4.69 2.20
N VAL A 90 9.81 5.16 1.40
CA VAL A 90 9.16 6.45 1.65
C VAL A 90 7.67 6.23 1.91
N SER A 91 7.20 6.81 3.01
CA SER A 91 5.76 6.97 3.26
C SER A 91 5.24 8.23 2.57
N PRO A 92 4.16 8.18 1.77
CA PRO A 92 3.59 9.36 1.13
C PRO A 92 2.85 10.31 2.10
N ASP A 93 2.64 9.87 3.35
CA ASP A 93 2.05 10.66 4.43
C ASP A 93 2.42 10.10 5.81
N ALA A 94 1.96 10.77 6.88
CA ALA A 94 2.22 10.33 8.25
C ALA A 94 1.52 9.00 8.62
N GLY A 95 0.42 8.64 7.95
CA GLY A 95 -0.35 7.42 8.22
C GLY A 95 0.35 6.14 7.78
N GLY A 96 1.11 6.20 6.68
CA GLY A 96 1.81 5.06 6.10
C GLY A 96 3.19 4.75 6.71
N VAL A 97 3.66 5.52 7.70
CA VAL A 97 5.03 5.41 8.26
C VAL A 97 5.35 4.00 8.77
N VAL A 98 4.40 3.36 9.45
CA VAL A 98 4.60 1.98 9.97
C VAL A 98 4.80 1.00 8.82
N ARG A 99 4.08 1.19 7.70
CA ARG A 99 4.24 0.36 6.50
C ARG A 99 5.62 0.54 5.87
N ALA A 100 6.04 1.79 5.66
CA ALA A 100 7.37 2.09 5.11
C ALA A 100 8.49 1.52 5.99
N ARG A 101 8.36 1.62 7.32
CA ARG A 101 9.33 1.05 8.27
C ARG A 101 9.46 -0.46 8.14
N LYS A 102 8.34 -1.19 8.02
CA LYS A 102 8.38 -2.65 7.83
C LYS A 102 9.13 -3.08 6.56
N PHE A 103 9.08 -2.29 5.50
CA PHE A 103 9.90 -2.53 4.31
C PHE A 103 11.36 -2.16 4.58
N ALA A 104 11.62 -1.00 5.17
CA ALA A 104 12.99 -0.58 5.51
C ALA A 104 13.69 -1.62 6.40
N ASP A 105 13.00 -2.13 7.43
CA ASP A 105 13.54 -3.16 8.33
C ASP A 105 13.88 -4.45 7.56
N MET A 106 13.00 -4.88 6.63
CA MET A 106 13.22 -6.09 5.83
C MET A 106 14.43 -5.97 4.91
N PHE A 107 14.68 -4.78 4.37
CA PHE A 107 15.77 -4.52 3.44
C PHE A 107 16.97 -3.82 4.09
N ARG A 108 16.94 -3.55 5.40
CA ARG A 108 17.93 -2.72 6.10
C ARG A 108 18.19 -1.41 5.39
N GLY A 109 17.15 -0.83 4.82
CA GLY A 109 17.19 0.45 4.12
C GLY A 109 16.80 1.61 5.01
N ASP A 110 17.01 2.81 4.49
CA ASP A 110 16.59 4.03 5.16
C ASP A 110 15.07 4.26 5.02
N ILE A 111 14.53 5.18 5.84
CA ILE A 111 13.14 5.63 5.78
C ILE A 111 13.06 7.13 5.58
N ALA A 112 12.11 7.57 4.76
CA ALA A 112 11.72 8.97 4.65
C ALA A 112 10.19 9.11 4.67
N ILE A 113 9.71 10.32 4.93
CA ILE A 113 8.26 10.61 5.06
C ILE A 113 7.99 11.90 4.29
N VAL A 114 6.97 11.89 3.45
CA VAL A 114 6.43 13.11 2.83
C VAL A 114 5.34 13.66 3.75
N ASP A 115 5.64 14.75 4.47
CA ASP A 115 4.69 15.45 5.32
C ASP A 115 3.94 16.50 4.52
N LYS A 116 2.63 16.29 4.39
CA LYS A 116 1.74 17.16 3.64
C LYS A 116 1.14 18.22 4.54
N ARG A 117 1.60 19.46 4.42
CA ARG A 117 1.05 20.60 5.17
C ARG A 117 0.21 21.49 4.28
N ARG A 118 -0.99 21.82 4.76
CA ARG A 118 -1.84 22.86 4.22
C ARG A 118 -1.69 24.12 5.08
N PRO A 119 -0.90 25.11 4.67
CA PRO A 119 -0.65 26.30 5.52
C PRO A 119 -1.87 27.23 5.66
N GLY A 120 -3.00 26.92 5.03
CA GLY A 120 -4.27 27.64 5.14
C GLY A 120 -5.21 27.38 3.97
N ALA A 121 -6.48 27.78 4.12
CA ALA A 121 -7.46 27.68 3.05
C ALA A 121 -7.01 28.52 1.84
N GLY A 122 -6.98 27.91 0.64
CA GLY A 122 -6.60 28.57 -0.60
C GLY A 122 -5.09 28.68 -0.88
N LYS A 123 -4.22 28.14 -0.02
CA LYS A 123 -2.77 28.05 -0.30
C LYS A 123 -2.41 26.71 -0.90
N SER A 124 -1.42 26.68 -1.80
CA SER A 124 -0.88 25.45 -2.38
C SER A 124 -0.33 24.53 -1.30
N GLU A 125 -0.52 23.22 -1.49
CA GLU A 125 0.05 22.20 -0.60
C GLU A 125 1.58 22.28 -0.64
N VAL A 126 2.19 22.38 0.53
CA VAL A 126 3.64 22.28 0.69
C VAL A 126 3.95 20.85 1.11
N MET A 127 4.77 20.17 0.32
CA MET A 127 5.33 18.87 0.64
C MET A 127 6.65 19.11 1.38
N ASN A 128 6.71 18.67 2.63
CA ASN A 128 7.94 18.66 3.42
C ASN A 128 8.47 17.23 3.49
N LEU A 129 9.73 17.03 3.14
CA LEU A 129 10.38 15.72 3.21
C LEU A 129 11.15 15.60 4.51
N ILE A 130 10.87 14.56 5.27
CA ILE A 130 11.58 14.20 6.51
C ILE A 130 12.39 12.95 6.21
N GLY A 131 13.69 12.99 6.42
CA GLY A 131 14.64 11.94 6.04
C GLY A 131 15.48 12.35 4.83
N ASP A 132 16.45 11.53 4.49
CA ASP A 132 17.39 11.80 3.39
C ASP A 132 17.12 10.89 2.20
N VAL A 133 16.86 11.48 1.04
CA VAL A 133 16.61 10.78 -0.23
C VAL A 133 17.65 11.10 -1.30
N LYS A 134 18.59 12.03 -0.98
CA LYS A 134 19.57 12.48 -1.94
C LYS A 134 20.48 11.33 -2.38
N ASP A 135 20.70 11.24 -3.67
CA ASP A 135 21.53 10.21 -4.32
C ASP A 135 21.08 8.77 -4.01
N LYS A 136 19.76 8.56 -3.71
CA LYS A 136 19.15 7.25 -3.43
C LYS A 136 18.01 6.91 -4.38
N HIS A 137 17.74 5.60 -4.52
CA HIS A 137 16.54 5.10 -5.16
C HIS A 137 15.39 5.07 -4.14
N ALA A 138 14.35 5.86 -4.37
CA ALA A 138 13.22 5.96 -3.45
C ALA A 138 12.11 4.97 -3.84
N ILE A 139 11.59 4.27 -2.84
CA ILE A 139 10.46 3.34 -2.99
C ILE A 139 9.30 3.85 -2.12
N LEU A 140 8.31 4.46 -2.76
CA LEU A 140 7.05 4.83 -2.12
C LEU A 140 6.22 3.58 -1.83
N VAL A 141 5.72 3.45 -0.60
CA VAL A 141 4.86 2.32 -0.20
C VAL A 141 3.59 2.81 0.47
N ASP A 142 2.43 2.30 0.02
CA ASP A 142 1.14 2.62 0.61
C ASP A 142 0.13 1.47 0.43
N ASP A 143 -1.04 1.57 1.09
CA ASP A 143 -2.12 0.58 0.92
C ASP A 143 -2.95 0.84 -0.35
N ILE A 144 -3.18 2.10 -0.71
CA ILE A 144 -4.14 2.43 -1.76
C ILE A 144 -3.70 3.61 -2.63
N VAL A 145 -3.91 3.50 -3.93
CA VAL A 145 -3.87 4.61 -4.87
C VAL A 145 -5.22 4.74 -5.57
N ASP A 146 -5.86 5.89 -5.39
CA ASP A 146 -7.15 6.22 -5.98
C ASP A 146 -6.94 7.15 -7.19
N SER A 147 -7.02 8.46 -7.03
CA SER A 147 -6.81 9.43 -8.13
C SER A 147 -5.34 9.65 -8.52
N GLY A 148 -4.39 9.14 -7.74
CA GLY A 148 -2.95 9.25 -7.96
C GLY A 148 -2.33 10.63 -7.67
N GLY A 149 -3.14 11.63 -7.29
CA GLY A 149 -2.63 13.00 -7.09
C GLY A 149 -1.58 13.11 -5.99
N THR A 150 -1.88 12.60 -4.80
CA THR A 150 -0.95 12.59 -3.66
C THR A 150 0.34 11.85 -3.99
N LEU A 151 0.23 10.67 -4.61
CA LEU A 151 1.36 9.84 -5.01
C LEU A 151 2.29 10.56 -5.99
N CYS A 152 1.73 11.16 -7.04
CA CYS A 152 2.51 11.87 -8.07
C CYS A 152 3.17 13.14 -7.51
N ASN A 153 2.50 13.86 -6.60
CA ASN A 153 3.08 15.01 -5.92
C ASN A 153 4.21 14.62 -4.98
N ALA A 154 4.06 13.51 -4.26
CA ALA A 154 5.11 12.94 -3.41
C ALA A 154 6.33 12.55 -4.25
N ALA A 155 6.12 11.85 -5.36
CA ALA A 155 7.20 11.47 -6.27
C ALA A 155 7.97 12.68 -6.80
N LYS A 156 7.25 13.75 -7.18
CA LYS A 156 7.89 15.00 -7.61
C LYS A 156 8.74 15.61 -6.49
N ALA A 157 8.21 15.71 -5.27
CA ALA A 157 8.93 16.29 -4.14
C ALA A 157 10.20 15.49 -3.80
N ILE A 158 10.16 14.16 -3.90
CA ILE A 158 11.31 13.28 -3.69
C ILE A 158 12.38 13.50 -4.77
N MET A 159 11.98 13.62 -6.04
CA MET A 159 12.92 13.91 -7.13
C MET A 159 13.51 15.31 -7.01
N ASP A 160 12.70 16.31 -6.66
CA ASP A 160 13.17 17.68 -6.42
C ASP A 160 14.18 17.76 -5.25
N ALA A 161 14.10 16.80 -4.30
CA ALA A 161 15.05 16.65 -3.19
C ALA A 161 16.33 15.87 -3.56
N GLY A 162 16.51 15.47 -4.82
CA GLY A 162 17.73 14.90 -5.34
C GLY A 162 17.79 13.36 -5.33
N ALA A 163 16.65 12.68 -5.25
CA ALA A 163 16.61 11.23 -5.45
C ALA A 163 17.00 10.84 -6.88
N LEU A 164 17.61 9.66 -7.05
CA LEU A 164 18.01 9.14 -8.37
C LEU A 164 16.80 8.63 -9.16
N SER A 165 15.86 8.00 -8.48
CA SER A 165 14.60 7.53 -9.08
C SER A 165 13.53 7.37 -8.00
N VAL A 166 12.26 7.32 -8.43
CA VAL A 166 11.12 7.04 -7.55
C VAL A 166 10.26 5.97 -8.16
N ARG A 167 10.07 4.85 -7.46
CA ARG A 167 9.10 3.79 -7.75
C ARG A 167 8.04 3.76 -6.66
N ALA A 168 6.86 3.26 -6.99
CA ALA A 168 5.77 3.11 -6.02
C ALA A 168 5.26 1.68 -5.99
N TYR A 169 5.06 1.13 -4.79
CA TYR A 169 4.48 -0.18 -4.53
C TYR A 169 3.24 -0.01 -3.67
N ILE A 170 2.08 -0.17 -4.26
CA ILE A 170 0.78 0.15 -3.65
C ILE A 170 -0.13 -1.07 -3.74
N THR A 171 -0.68 -1.52 -2.62
CA THR A 171 -1.48 -2.75 -2.60
C THR A 171 -2.72 -2.63 -3.48
N HIS A 172 -3.56 -1.63 -3.23
CA HIS A 172 -4.85 -1.50 -3.90
C HIS A 172 -4.84 -0.40 -4.96
N GLY A 173 -4.75 -0.82 -6.23
CA GLY A 173 -4.82 0.10 -7.37
C GLY A 173 -6.25 0.37 -7.78
N VAL A 174 -6.97 1.28 -7.09
CA VAL A 174 -8.31 1.74 -7.51
C VAL A 174 -8.21 2.47 -8.84
N LEU A 175 -7.21 3.36 -8.99
CA LEU A 175 -6.86 4.05 -10.22
C LEU A 175 -8.04 4.72 -10.90
N SER A 176 -8.83 5.47 -10.13
CA SER A 176 -10.03 6.13 -10.60
C SER A 176 -9.75 7.28 -11.58
N GLY A 177 -10.68 7.53 -12.48
CA GLY A 177 -10.63 8.65 -13.43
C GLY A 177 -9.36 8.64 -14.27
N GLU A 178 -8.60 9.74 -14.23
CA GLU A 178 -7.35 9.92 -15.00
C GLU A 178 -6.08 9.49 -14.24
N ALA A 179 -6.19 8.64 -13.22
CA ALA A 179 -5.05 8.26 -12.37
C ALA A 179 -3.89 7.68 -13.18
N CYS A 180 -4.17 6.75 -14.12
CA CYS A 180 -3.13 6.14 -14.95
C CYS A 180 -2.42 7.17 -15.86
N GLN A 181 -3.18 8.10 -16.46
CA GLN A 181 -2.58 9.18 -17.28
C GLN A 181 -1.72 10.12 -16.43
N ARG A 182 -2.14 10.37 -15.19
CA ARG A 182 -1.37 11.19 -14.24
C ARG A 182 -0.08 10.50 -13.84
N VAL A 183 -0.12 9.21 -13.57
CA VAL A 183 1.07 8.40 -13.29
C VAL A 183 2.02 8.39 -14.49
N GLU A 184 1.51 8.17 -15.70
CA GLU A 184 2.32 8.15 -16.93
C GLU A 184 3.09 9.46 -17.15
N LYS A 185 2.49 10.61 -16.80
CA LYS A 185 3.08 11.96 -16.91
C LYS A 185 3.91 12.38 -15.70
N SER A 186 3.91 11.59 -14.63
CA SER A 186 4.58 11.93 -13.36
C SER A 186 6.08 11.65 -13.37
N ALA A 187 6.73 12.06 -12.29
CA ALA A 187 8.13 11.75 -12.01
C ALA A 187 8.36 10.29 -11.58
N LEU A 188 7.30 9.50 -11.38
CA LEU A 188 7.44 8.07 -11.12
C LEU A 188 8.11 7.36 -12.28
N GLU A 189 9.07 6.51 -11.98
CA GLU A 189 9.63 5.54 -12.92
C GLU A 189 8.62 4.41 -13.18
N GLU A 190 8.02 3.88 -12.10
CA GLU A 190 7.06 2.80 -12.15
C GLU A 190 6.08 2.86 -10.97
N LEU A 191 4.81 2.49 -11.22
CA LEU A 191 3.79 2.17 -10.23
C LEU A 191 3.49 0.67 -10.30
N VAL A 192 3.79 -0.04 -9.23
CA VAL A 192 3.46 -1.46 -9.07
C VAL A 192 2.25 -1.57 -8.13
N VAL A 193 1.18 -2.20 -8.61
CA VAL A 193 0.00 -2.50 -7.81
C VAL A 193 -0.27 -4.00 -7.77
N THR A 194 -1.05 -4.48 -6.82
CA THR A 194 -1.49 -5.88 -6.83
C THR A 194 -2.74 -6.07 -7.69
N ASP A 195 -3.08 -7.32 -7.95
CA ASP A 195 -4.33 -7.71 -8.61
C ASP A 195 -5.52 -7.88 -7.64
N THR A 196 -5.45 -7.31 -6.43
CA THR A 196 -6.58 -7.26 -5.48
C THR A 196 -7.80 -6.53 -6.06
N ILE A 197 -7.58 -5.62 -7.01
CA ILE A 197 -8.61 -4.97 -7.81
C ILE A 197 -8.30 -5.26 -9.29
N PRO A 198 -9.22 -5.89 -10.04
CA PRO A 198 -9.05 -6.10 -11.47
C PRO A 198 -8.96 -4.76 -12.20
N ASN A 199 -7.80 -4.44 -12.76
CA ASN A 199 -7.61 -3.19 -13.48
C ASN A 199 -7.22 -3.44 -14.94
N GLN A 200 -8.20 -3.36 -15.83
CA GLN A 200 -8.01 -3.50 -17.28
C GLN A 200 -7.34 -2.27 -17.89
N THR A 201 -7.61 -1.09 -17.33
CA THR A 201 -7.15 0.20 -17.86
C THR A 201 -5.63 0.36 -17.71
N SER A 202 -5.06 -0.16 -16.63
CA SER A 202 -3.61 -0.07 -16.38
C SER A 202 -2.76 -0.72 -17.47
N LYS A 203 -3.28 -1.73 -18.17
CA LYS A 203 -2.58 -2.44 -19.25
C LYS A 203 -2.17 -1.55 -20.42
N ASN A 204 -2.81 -0.39 -20.58
CA ASN A 204 -2.53 0.56 -21.65
C ASN A 204 -1.45 1.59 -21.29
N PHE A 205 -0.92 1.55 -20.05
CA PHE A 205 0.05 2.50 -19.54
C PHE A 205 1.36 1.80 -19.20
N LYS A 206 2.48 2.38 -19.66
CA LYS A 206 3.81 1.75 -19.55
C LYS A 206 4.36 1.79 -18.13
N LYS A 207 4.02 2.84 -17.36
CA LYS A 207 4.52 3.02 -16.00
C LYS A 207 3.71 2.28 -14.94
N THR A 208 2.59 1.63 -15.30
CA THR A 208 1.74 0.92 -14.33
C THR A 208 1.78 -0.59 -14.60
N ARG A 209 2.22 -1.35 -13.61
CA ARG A 209 2.31 -2.81 -13.66
C ARG A 209 1.56 -3.46 -12.51
N GLN A 210 1.01 -4.66 -12.75
CA GLN A 210 0.39 -5.48 -11.71
C GLN A 210 1.26 -6.67 -11.33
N VAL A 211 1.28 -6.99 -10.04
CA VAL A 211 1.80 -8.25 -9.50
C VAL A 211 0.67 -9.05 -8.88
N SER A 212 0.70 -10.37 -9.04
CA SER A 212 -0.38 -11.21 -8.53
C SER A 212 -0.16 -11.60 -7.08
N VAL A 213 -1.23 -11.46 -6.28
CA VAL A 213 -1.33 -11.98 -4.90
C VAL A 213 -2.11 -13.28 -4.83
N ALA A 214 -2.57 -13.82 -5.96
CA ALA A 214 -3.35 -15.05 -6.03
C ALA A 214 -2.64 -16.26 -5.38
N PRO A 215 -1.32 -16.49 -5.56
CA PRO A 215 -0.62 -17.58 -4.88
C PRO A 215 -0.67 -17.44 -3.35
N LEU A 216 -0.54 -16.21 -2.82
CA LEU A 216 -0.60 -15.96 -1.38
C LEU A 216 -2.00 -16.22 -0.82
N PHE A 217 -3.05 -15.75 -1.52
CA PHE A 217 -4.44 -16.05 -1.15
C PHE A 217 -4.74 -17.54 -1.23
N GLY A 218 -4.29 -18.22 -2.28
CA GLY A 218 -4.48 -19.67 -2.45
C GLY A 218 -3.88 -20.46 -1.27
N GLU A 219 -2.66 -20.12 -0.86
CA GLU A 219 -2.02 -20.76 0.29
C GLU A 219 -2.72 -20.41 1.61
N ALA A 220 -3.16 -19.15 1.79
CA ALA A 220 -3.92 -18.76 2.98
C ALA A 220 -5.26 -19.52 3.08
N ILE A 221 -5.99 -19.66 1.96
CA ILE A 221 -7.24 -20.44 1.89
C ILE A 221 -6.96 -21.91 2.26
N ARG A 222 -5.92 -22.51 1.70
CA ARG A 222 -5.51 -23.91 2.03
C ARG A 222 -5.26 -24.06 3.52
N ARG A 223 -4.52 -23.12 4.13
CA ARG A 223 -4.21 -23.15 5.57
C ARG A 223 -5.45 -22.97 6.43
N VAL A 224 -6.31 -22.01 6.10
CA VAL A 224 -7.59 -21.84 6.81
C VAL A 224 -8.42 -23.10 6.77
N THR A 225 -8.49 -23.79 5.62
CA THR A 225 -9.25 -25.03 5.45
C THR A 225 -8.66 -26.19 6.26
N ASN A 226 -7.34 -26.25 6.39
CA ASN A 226 -6.63 -27.29 7.12
C ASN A 226 -6.35 -26.94 8.60
N GLU A 227 -6.90 -25.83 9.10
CA GLU A 227 -6.66 -25.32 10.47
C GLU A 227 -5.16 -25.06 10.77
N GLU A 228 -4.39 -24.70 9.73
CA GLU A 228 -2.98 -24.34 9.85
C GLU A 228 -2.81 -22.83 10.11
N SER A 229 -1.65 -22.44 10.67
CA SER A 229 -1.34 -21.03 10.94
C SER A 229 -1.16 -20.21 9.66
N VAL A 230 -1.96 -19.17 9.48
CA VAL A 230 -1.81 -18.15 8.41
C VAL A 230 -0.66 -17.20 8.73
N SER A 231 -0.41 -16.88 10.01
CA SER A 231 0.62 -15.93 10.44
C SER A 231 2.04 -16.35 10.00
N SER A 232 2.30 -17.65 9.87
CA SER A 232 3.60 -18.17 9.42
C SER A 232 3.91 -17.88 7.94
N LEU A 233 2.97 -17.33 7.17
CA LEU A 233 3.22 -16.83 5.81
C LEU A 233 4.03 -15.52 5.78
N PHE A 234 4.19 -14.86 6.92
CA PHE A 234 4.75 -13.51 7.01
C PHE A 234 5.98 -13.42 7.92
N VAL A 235 6.49 -14.53 8.39
CA VAL A 235 7.70 -14.65 9.23
C VAL A 235 8.94 -14.81 8.36
#